data_c539aa3f8e680d15d18897e5f4de65a9
#
_entry.id   c539aa3f8e680d15d18897e5f4de65a9
#
_cell.length_a   1.000
_cell.length_b   1.000
_cell.length_c   1.000
_cell.angle_alpha   90.00
_cell.angle_beta   90.00
_cell.angle_gamma   90.00
#
_symmetry.space_group_name_H-M   'P 1'
#
loop_
_entity.id
_entity.type
_entity.pdbx_description
1 polymer ?
#
loop_
_entity_poly.entity_id
_entity_poly.type
_entity_poly.pdbx_seq_one_letter_code
_entity_poly.pdbx_strand_id
1 'polypeptide(L)'
;MAFSAACTSSLVATARFLFPNVLFEPPQAFKAGFPGEYNVGEVDVRWKDAFGVWLVHVPDGFYALIAVCTHLGCSPNWLPAENKFKCPCHGSGFYMTGVNFEGPAPRPLERARIVLADDGQILVDKSVKFQQEKGEWEKPEAFLKA
;
A
#
# COMPACT_ATOMS: atom_id res chain seq x y z
N MET A 1 -5.28 20.94 48.98
CA MET A 1 -4.52 21.42 47.80
C MET A 1 -3.92 20.28 46.96
N ALA A 2 -3.23 19.26 47.53
CA ALA A 2 -2.65 18.17 46.73
C ALA A 2 -3.68 17.32 45.93
N PHE A 3 -4.84 17.04 46.53
CA PHE A 3 -5.88 16.28 45.88
C PHE A 3 -6.49 17.02 44.67
N SER A 4 -6.77 18.30 44.80
CA SER A 4 -7.29 19.10 43.68
C SER A 4 -6.27 19.24 42.54
N ALA A 5 -4.98 19.36 42.86
CA ALA A 5 -3.93 19.38 41.84
C ALA A 5 -3.84 18.04 41.10
N ALA A 6 -3.94 16.91 41.81
CA ALA A 6 -3.95 15.59 41.20
C ALA A 6 -5.16 15.36 40.26
N CYS A 7 -6.35 15.78 40.69
CA CYS A 7 -7.56 15.69 39.87
C CYS A 7 -7.45 16.55 38.61
N THR A 8 -6.95 17.78 38.72
CA THR A 8 -6.76 18.66 37.57
C THR A 8 -5.74 18.08 36.59
N SER A 9 -4.61 17.59 37.08
CA SER A 9 -3.58 16.98 36.24
C SER A 9 -4.12 15.73 35.50
N SER A 10 -4.90 14.89 36.17
CA SER A 10 -5.53 13.72 35.55
C SER A 10 -6.54 14.11 34.48
N LEU A 11 -7.37 15.12 34.74
CA LEU A 11 -8.32 15.64 33.75
C LEU A 11 -7.61 16.20 32.51
N VAL A 12 -6.56 16.97 32.69
CA VAL A 12 -5.78 17.53 31.59
C VAL A 12 -5.09 16.39 30.78
N ALA A 13 -4.50 15.41 31.45
CA ALA A 13 -3.89 14.27 30.77
C ALA A 13 -4.92 13.44 30.00
N THR A 14 -6.09 13.20 30.58
CA THR A 14 -7.18 12.50 29.90
C THR A 14 -7.69 13.29 28.69
N ALA A 15 -7.89 14.59 28.85
CA ALA A 15 -8.30 15.45 27.73
C ALA A 15 -7.26 15.42 26.59
N ARG A 16 -5.96 15.52 26.90
CA ARG A 16 -4.90 15.40 25.89
C ARG A 16 -4.86 14.02 25.21
N PHE A 17 -5.16 12.97 25.92
CA PHE A 17 -5.24 11.62 25.37
C PHE A 17 -6.43 11.47 24.43
N LEU A 18 -7.59 12.04 24.76
CA LEU A 18 -8.80 11.97 23.94
C LEU A 18 -8.76 12.88 22.70
N PHE A 19 -7.92 13.90 22.71
CA PHE A 19 -7.67 14.77 21.56
C PHE A 19 -6.26 14.52 21.02
N PRO A 20 -6.03 13.45 20.25
CA PRO A 20 -4.71 13.16 19.71
C PRO A 20 -4.26 14.32 18.80
N ASN A 21 -2.97 14.65 18.87
CA ASN A 21 -2.37 15.56 17.91
C ASN A 21 -2.61 14.99 16.51
N VAL A 22 -3.01 15.84 15.57
CA VAL A 22 -3.20 15.44 14.17
C VAL A 22 -1.93 14.75 13.70
N LEU A 23 -2.04 13.46 13.41
CA LEU A 23 -0.95 12.71 12.81
C LEU A 23 -0.78 13.23 11.38
N PHE A 24 0.44 13.56 11.02
CA PHE A 24 0.76 13.85 9.63
C PHE A 24 0.60 12.54 8.85
N GLU A 25 -0.50 12.41 8.12
CA GLU A 25 -0.67 11.30 7.18
C GLU A 25 0.13 11.61 5.90
N PRO A 26 0.97 10.68 5.43
CA PRO A 26 1.66 10.88 4.16
C PRO A 26 0.64 11.04 3.03
N PRO A 27 0.95 11.79 1.96
CA PRO A 27 0.06 11.96 0.82
C PRO A 27 -0.46 10.62 0.30
N GLN A 28 -1.76 10.52 0.07
CA GLN A 28 -2.37 9.30 -0.46
C GLN A 28 -2.06 9.12 -1.94
N ALA A 29 -1.84 10.21 -2.67
CA ALA A 29 -1.47 10.21 -4.08
C ALA A 29 -0.05 10.73 -4.27
N PHE A 30 0.70 10.10 -5.17
CA PHE A 30 2.06 10.50 -5.53
C PHE A 30 2.37 10.20 -6.99
N LYS A 31 3.32 10.95 -7.56
CA LYS A 31 3.84 10.69 -8.90
C LYS A 31 5.02 9.74 -8.82
N ALA A 32 4.92 8.65 -9.58
CA ALA A 32 5.92 7.59 -9.60
C ALA A 32 6.93 7.71 -10.77
N GLY A 33 7.04 8.88 -11.41
CA GLY A 33 7.94 9.08 -12.54
C GLY A 33 7.34 8.63 -13.88
N PHE A 34 8.19 8.52 -14.88
CA PHE A 34 7.74 8.18 -16.23
C PHE A 34 7.74 6.66 -16.48
N PRO A 35 6.80 6.14 -17.30
CA PRO A 35 6.74 4.72 -17.63
C PRO A 35 8.06 4.13 -18.14
N GLY A 36 8.83 4.91 -18.93
CA GLY A 36 10.13 4.49 -19.49
C GLY A 36 11.26 4.28 -18.46
N GLU A 37 11.04 4.64 -17.21
CA GLU A 37 12.02 4.42 -16.12
C GLU A 37 11.96 3.00 -15.53
N TYR A 38 10.99 2.18 -15.95
CA TYR A 38 10.71 0.87 -15.37
C TYR A 38 10.98 -0.25 -16.37
N ASN A 39 11.65 -1.30 -15.92
CA ASN A 39 11.87 -2.49 -16.73
C ASN A 39 10.63 -3.40 -16.74
N VAL A 40 10.33 -3.96 -17.90
CA VAL A 40 9.24 -4.93 -18.05
C VAL A 40 9.55 -6.22 -17.29
N GLY A 41 8.57 -6.75 -16.56
CA GLY A 41 8.70 -7.96 -15.77
C GLY A 41 9.31 -7.75 -14.38
N GLU A 42 9.48 -6.51 -13.94
CA GLU A 42 10.06 -6.19 -12.64
C GLU A 42 9.05 -5.58 -11.65
N VAL A 43 9.34 -5.78 -10.38
CA VAL A 43 8.66 -5.14 -9.25
C VAL A 43 9.54 -4.04 -8.71
N ASP A 44 9.11 -2.80 -8.84
CA ASP A 44 9.81 -1.65 -8.28
C ASP A 44 9.46 -1.47 -6.80
N VAL A 45 10.49 -1.48 -5.97
CA VAL A 45 10.38 -1.39 -4.50
C VAL A 45 10.64 0.01 -3.95
N ARG A 46 11.03 0.98 -4.79
CA ARG A 46 11.37 2.36 -4.37
C ARG A 46 10.27 3.04 -3.58
N TRP A 47 9.02 2.74 -3.91
CA TRP A 47 7.84 3.39 -3.33
C TRP A 47 7.29 2.70 -2.10
N LYS A 48 7.87 1.54 -1.73
CA LYS A 48 7.40 0.75 -0.58
C LYS A 48 7.54 1.51 0.73
N ASP A 49 8.72 2.04 1.02
CA ASP A 49 9.01 2.63 2.34
C ASP A 49 8.34 4.00 2.52
N ALA A 50 8.30 4.81 1.46
CA ALA A 50 7.71 6.15 1.50
C ALA A 50 6.17 6.12 1.39
N PHE A 51 5.62 5.24 0.56
CA PHE A 51 4.19 5.25 0.21
C PHE A 51 3.48 3.92 0.47
N GLY A 52 4.18 2.87 0.83
CA GLY A 52 3.59 1.55 1.06
C GLY A 52 3.02 0.91 -0.21
N VAL A 53 3.69 1.08 -1.35
CA VAL A 53 3.26 0.59 -2.67
C VAL A 53 4.42 -0.06 -3.40
N TRP A 54 4.15 -1.14 -4.13
CA TRP A 54 5.02 -1.64 -5.20
C TRP A 54 4.41 -1.31 -6.55
N LEU A 55 5.24 -0.84 -7.46
CA LEU A 55 4.86 -0.67 -8.85
C LEU A 55 5.35 -1.88 -9.65
N VAL A 56 4.45 -2.51 -10.37
CA VAL A 56 4.77 -3.70 -11.18
C VAL A 56 4.56 -3.37 -12.64
N HIS A 57 5.61 -3.56 -13.45
CA HIS A 57 5.57 -3.40 -14.89
C HIS A 57 5.47 -4.76 -15.57
N VAL A 58 4.38 -4.98 -16.29
CA VAL A 58 4.16 -6.18 -17.10
C VAL A 58 4.10 -5.80 -18.59
N PRO A 59 4.20 -6.75 -19.54
CA PRO A 59 4.20 -6.42 -20.97
C PRO A 59 3.02 -5.55 -21.44
N ASP A 60 1.87 -5.68 -20.79
CA ASP A 60 0.64 -4.96 -21.16
C ASP A 60 0.48 -3.60 -20.44
N GLY A 61 1.38 -3.27 -19.48
CA GLY A 61 1.30 -2.03 -18.71
C GLY A 61 1.68 -2.17 -17.23
N PHE A 62 1.05 -1.37 -16.38
CA PHE A 62 1.40 -1.23 -14.96
C PHE A 62 0.23 -1.48 -14.02
N TYR A 63 0.53 -2.00 -12.84
CA TYR A 63 -0.36 -1.95 -11.68
C TYR A 63 0.42 -1.64 -10.41
N ALA A 64 -0.27 -1.04 -9.44
CA ALA A 64 0.29 -0.66 -8.16
C ALA A 64 -0.31 -1.56 -7.06
N LEU A 65 0.53 -2.36 -6.40
CA LEU A 65 0.12 -3.20 -5.28
C LEU A 65 0.32 -2.48 -3.96
N ILE A 66 -0.69 -2.49 -3.11
CA ILE A 66 -0.59 -1.94 -1.75
C ILE A 66 0.19 -2.92 -0.88
N ALA A 67 1.28 -2.42 -0.24
CA ALA A 67 2.22 -3.21 0.54
C ALA A 67 1.66 -3.57 1.94
N VAL A 68 0.40 -4.02 1.97
CA VAL A 68 -0.31 -4.40 3.21
C VAL A 68 -0.86 -5.82 3.05
N CYS A 69 -0.34 -6.73 3.87
CA CYS A 69 -0.78 -8.12 3.89
C CYS A 69 -2.25 -8.21 4.33
N THR A 70 -3.05 -8.92 3.54
CA THR A 70 -4.49 -9.08 3.78
C THR A 70 -4.84 -9.99 4.96
N HIS A 71 -3.84 -10.58 5.62
CA HIS A 71 -4.04 -11.30 6.89
C HIS A 71 -4.30 -10.33 8.05
N LEU A 72 -3.27 -9.60 8.49
CA LEU A 72 -3.32 -8.69 9.65
C LEU A 72 -2.53 -7.39 9.42
N GLY A 73 -2.34 -6.97 8.18
CA GLY A 73 -1.80 -5.64 7.87
C GLY A 73 -0.28 -5.49 7.89
N CYS A 74 0.50 -6.56 8.10
CA CYS A 74 1.96 -6.49 8.00
C CYS A 74 2.40 -6.13 6.57
N SER A 75 3.59 -5.55 6.41
CA SER A 75 4.16 -5.29 5.10
C SER A 75 4.95 -6.51 4.60
N PRO A 76 4.55 -7.16 3.50
CA PRO A 76 5.34 -8.21 2.89
C PRO A 76 6.64 -7.68 2.29
N ASN A 77 7.58 -8.58 1.99
CA ASN A 77 8.81 -8.27 1.27
C ASN A 77 8.78 -8.91 -0.12
N TRP A 78 9.26 -8.17 -1.13
CA TRP A 78 9.51 -8.73 -2.44
C TRP A 78 10.80 -9.55 -2.43
N LEU A 79 10.75 -10.77 -2.92
CA LEU A 79 11.88 -11.69 -3.06
C LEU A 79 12.15 -11.91 -4.56
N PRO A 80 13.03 -11.13 -5.18
CA PRO A 80 13.24 -11.18 -6.63
C PRO A 80 13.75 -12.53 -7.13
N ALA A 81 14.59 -13.22 -6.35
CA ALA A 81 15.08 -14.55 -6.70
C ALA A 81 13.98 -15.62 -6.74
N GLU A 82 12.86 -15.39 -6.07
CA GLU A 82 11.76 -16.34 -5.96
C GLU A 82 10.48 -15.84 -6.68
N ASN A 83 10.52 -14.64 -7.27
CA ASN A 83 9.40 -13.99 -7.95
C ASN A 83 8.10 -13.96 -7.13
N LYS A 84 8.23 -13.67 -5.82
CA LYS A 84 7.07 -13.65 -4.90
C LYS A 84 7.22 -12.60 -3.82
N PHE A 85 6.09 -12.20 -3.26
CA PHE A 85 6.06 -11.47 -2.00
C PHE A 85 5.89 -12.45 -0.85
N LYS A 86 6.63 -12.23 0.24
CA LYS A 86 6.56 -13.03 1.46
C LYS A 86 6.33 -12.13 2.67
N CYS A 87 5.27 -12.42 3.41
CA CYS A 87 4.97 -11.70 4.64
C CYS A 87 5.78 -12.29 5.80
N PRO A 88 6.62 -11.49 6.48
CA PRO A 88 7.48 -12.00 7.55
C PRO A 88 6.74 -12.34 8.84
N CYS A 89 5.52 -11.81 9.02
CA CYS A 89 4.78 -11.98 10.28
C CYS A 89 4.26 -13.42 10.46
N HIS A 90 3.56 -13.96 9.45
CA HIS A 90 2.92 -15.28 9.54
C HIS A 90 3.10 -16.11 8.25
N GLY A 91 3.99 -15.71 7.37
CA GLY A 91 4.40 -16.51 6.22
C GLY A 91 3.48 -16.47 5.00
N SER A 92 2.49 -15.57 4.92
CA SER A 92 1.66 -15.45 3.71
C SER A 92 2.50 -15.17 2.47
N GLY A 93 2.24 -15.91 1.39
CA GLY A 93 2.90 -15.76 0.10
C GLY A 93 1.95 -15.21 -0.97
N PHE A 94 2.49 -14.31 -1.81
CA PHE A 94 1.74 -13.74 -2.94
C PHE A 94 2.62 -13.77 -4.18
N TYR A 95 2.02 -14.12 -5.31
CA TYR A 95 2.68 -13.99 -6.62
C TYR A 95 2.98 -12.51 -6.95
N MET A 96 3.81 -12.29 -7.97
CA MET A 96 4.07 -10.94 -8.48
C MET A 96 2.78 -10.20 -8.84
N THR A 97 1.75 -10.90 -9.30
CA THR A 97 0.42 -10.35 -9.58
C THR A 97 -0.33 -9.83 -8.35
N GLY A 98 0.11 -10.19 -7.14
CA GLY A 98 -0.56 -9.91 -5.88
C GLY A 98 -1.52 -11.02 -5.41
N VAL A 99 -1.75 -12.05 -6.23
CA VAL A 99 -2.61 -13.18 -5.85
C VAL A 99 -1.93 -14.02 -4.78
N ASN A 100 -2.65 -14.32 -3.69
CA ASN A 100 -2.15 -15.16 -2.61
C ASN A 100 -2.13 -16.64 -3.04
N PHE A 101 -1.07 -17.34 -2.71
CA PHE A 101 -0.92 -18.78 -2.95
C PHE A 101 -0.58 -19.57 -1.68
N GLU A 102 -0.16 -18.86 -0.63
CA GLU A 102 0.23 -19.45 0.66
C GLU A 102 -0.38 -18.63 1.80
N GLY A 103 -1.11 -19.32 2.70
CA GLY A 103 -1.81 -18.70 3.81
C GLY A 103 -0.89 -18.15 4.90
N PRO A 104 -1.45 -17.43 5.91
CA PRO A 104 -2.86 -17.33 6.25
C PRO A 104 -3.64 -16.16 5.59
N ALA A 105 -3.06 -15.42 4.67
CA ALA A 105 -3.77 -14.34 3.97
C ALA A 105 -5.01 -14.88 3.23
N PRO A 106 -6.22 -14.34 3.50
CA PRO A 106 -7.47 -14.90 2.96
C PRO A 106 -7.76 -14.46 1.52
N ARG A 107 -7.08 -13.43 1.01
CA ARG A 107 -7.35 -12.83 -0.30
C ARG A 107 -6.10 -12.17 -0.88
N PRO A 108 -6.10 -11.84 -2.19
CA PRO A 108 -5.02 -11.12 -2.86
C PRO A 108 -4.70 -9.77 -2.22
N LEU A 109 -3.52 -9.24 -2.52
CA LEU A 109 -3.17 -7.86 -2.21
C LEU A 109 -4.10 -6.90 -2.96
N GLU A 110 -4.39 -5.76 -2.37
CA GLU A 110 -5.19 -4.72 -3.02
C GLU A 110 -4.35 -3.96 -4.05
N ARG A 111 -4.98 -3.58 -5.18
CA ARG A 111 -4.38 -2.63 -6.12
C ARG A 111 -4.79 -1.21 -5.75
N ALA A 112 -3.85 -0.27 -5.83
CA ALA A 112 -4.15 1.15 -5.79
C ALA A 112 -4.58 1.64 -7.18
N ARG A 113 -5.32 2.75 -7.23
CA ARG A 113 -5.59 3.48 -8.48
C ARG A 113 -4.28 3.89 -9.13
N ILE A 114 -4.18 3.65 -10.44
CA ILE A 114 -3.03 3.99 -11.24
C ILE A 114 -3.48 4.60 -12.57
N VAL A 115 -3.01 5.80 -12.89
CA VAL A 115 -3.35 6.51 -14.11
C VAL A 115 -2.13 7.28 -14.62
N LEU A 116 -2.16 7.70 -15.88
CA LEU A 116 -1.19 8.65 -16.42
C LEU A 116 -1.66 10.08 -16.11
N ALA A 117 -0.81 10.88 -15.49
CA ALA A 117 -1.06 12.30 -15.26
C ALA A 117 -0.86 13.12 -16.55
N ASP A 118 -1.36 14.35 -16.57
CA ASP A 118 -1.29 15.25 -17.74
C ASP A 118 0.15 15.53 -18.20
N ASP A 119 1.12 15.41 -17.29
CA ASP A 119 2.55 15.59 -17.60
C ASP A 119 3.25 14.30 -18.03
N GLY A 120 2.50 13.21 -18.24
CA GLY A 120 3.01 11.92 -18.68
C GLY A 120 3.64 11.06 -17.58
N GLN A 121 3.60 11.48 -16.32
CA GLN A 121 4.04 10.66 -15.19
C GLN A 121 2.96 9.69 -14.72
N ILE A 122 3.38 8.56 -14.18
CA ILE A 122 2.48 7.62 -13.51
C ILE A 122 2.02 8.25 -12.18
N LEU A 123 0.70 8.41 -12.02
CA LEU A 123 0.07 8.85 -10.78
C LEU A 123 -0.55 7.64 -10.07
N VAL A 124 -0.13 7.40 -8.85
CA VAL A 124 -0.68 6.36 -7.98
C VAL A 124 -1.46 7.00 -6.84
N ASP A 125 -2.68 6.55 -6.59
CA ASP A 125 -3.55 7.03 -5.52
C ASP A 125 -4.06 5.87 -4.66
N LYS A 126 -3.58 5.81 -3.42
CA LYS A 126 -3.93 4.77 -2.44
C LYS A 126 -5.27 4.96 -1.76
N SER A 127 -5.89 6.14 -1.90
CA SER A 127 -7.21 6.39 -1.36
C SER A 127 -8.28 5.56 -2.07
N VAL A 128 -8.02 5.16 -3.32
CA VAL A 128 -8.87 4.28 -4.12
C VAL A 128 -8.20 2.91 -4.25
N LYS A 129 -8.90 1.88 -3.79
CA LYS A 129 -8.40 0.50 -3.73
C LYS A 129 -9.31 -0.43 -4.51
N PHE A 130 -8.71 -1.40 -5.17
CA PHE A 130 -9.39 -2.39 -5.99
C PHE A 130 -9.11 -3.79 -5.45
N GLN A 131 -10.18 -4.56 -5.23
CA GLN A 131 -10.15 -5.91 -4.70
C GLN A 131 -10.44 -6.93 -5.81
N GLN A 132 -9.57 -7.93 -5.95
CA GLN A 132 -9.67 -8.94 -6.99
C GLN A 132 -10.94 -9.80 -6.85
N GLU A 133 -11.25 -10.19 -5.63
CA GLU A 133 -12.42 -11.01 -5.30
C GLU A 133 -13.77 -10.33 -5.59
N LYS A 134 -13.74 -9.01 -5.81
CA LYS A 134 -14.90 -8.22 -6.25
C LYS A 134 -14.92 -7.96 -7.76
N GLY A 135 -13.97 -8.53 -8.52
CA GLY A 135 -13.82 -8.27 -9.95
C GLY A 135 -13.30 -6.86 -10.27
N GLU A 136 -12.78 -6.13 -9.28
CA GLU A 136 -12.41 -4.72 -9.45
C GLU A 136 -11.08 -4.53 -10.16
N TRP A 137 -10.26 -5.57 -10.32
CA TRP A 137 -9.01 -5.49 -11.06
C TRP A 137 -9.20 -5.28 -12.57
N GLU A 138 -10.41 -5.52 -13.09
CA GLU A 138 -10.79 -5.26 -14.49
C GLU A 138 -11.12 -3.78 -14.74
N LYS A 139 -11.27 -2.97 -13.69
CA LYS A 139 -11.52 -1.55 -13.84
C LYS A 139 -10.31 -0.85 -14.47
N PRO A 140 -10.53 0.12 -15.37
CA PRO A 140 -9.44 0.79 -16.11
C PRO A 140 -8.44 1.52 -15.20
N GLU A 141 -8.85 1.93 -14.01
CA GLU A 141 -7.97 2.61 -13.05
C GLU A 141 -7.20 1.64 -12.14
N ALA A 142 -7.49 0.33 -12.18
CA ALA A 142 -6.74 -0.70 -11.48
C ALA A 142 -5.52 -1.21 -12.27
N PHE A 143 -5.40 -0.79 -13.54
CA PHE A 143 -4.36 -1.18 -14.46
C PHE A 143 -4.12 -0.06 -15.50
N LEU A 144 -2.91 0.43 -15.58
CA LEU A 144 -2.48 1.42 -16.58
C LEU A 144 -1.92 0.67 -17.79
N LYS A 145 -2.59 0.74 -18.94
CA LYS A 145 -2.05 0.23 -20.21
C LYS A 145 -0.92 1.13 -20.69
N ALA A 146 0.20 0.55 -21.07
CA ALA A 146 1.39 1.25 -21.59
C ALA A 146 1.78 0.70 -22.95
#